data_f2300f08784f4c1676a22b6baca8127e
#
_entry.id   f2300f08784f4c1676a22b6baca8127e
#
_cell.length_a   1.000
_cell.length_b   1.000
_cell.length_c   1.000
_cell.angle_alpha   90.00
_cell.angle_beta   90.00
_cell.angle_gamma   90.00
#
_symmetry.space_group_name_H-M   'P 1'
#
loop_
_entity.id
_entity.type
_entity.pdbx_description
1 polymer ?
#
loop_
_entity_poly.entity_id
_entity_poly.type
_entity_poly.pdbx_seq_one_letter_code
_entity_poly.pdbx_strand_id
1 'polypeptide(L)'
;MGNGTEPKDLDPHTVTGVPESKILMALIEGLVIRHPDGLEPLPGVAKSWDISSDGKEYVFHLRDAVWSNGDPVTANDFVYSWNRMLMPSLGSQYPDMLYDVVNAENFNKGLIDDFSLVGVKAIDAKTLKVNLRNPAPYFVELLAHYTTRPVHKPTIEKYGEMDSMGNQWTRPGNFVGNGPFTLEDWKLNQVIRVKKSSTYWDADRVKLNEIHFLPIDNPTREDFMFRSGRIHVTSTVPTEKIEVYREQYPDQITITPYYGTYYYRINIKKKPLDNKLVRQALSLSMDREKITDKVAKGGQIPAFSFTPPDPNSYFPPTALEYNPEKAKTLLEMAGYTPENLPSIELLYNTSEGHQKIAEAMQQMWKENLGINIVLTNTDWKVYLSRQNTGDYEIARAGWIGDYQDPKSFLDMMVTGRGNNQTGWSNEEYDNLLIKAANSTSQSERFMHMYEAEKILMDELPIIPIYTYTRIFMKHESVKGWNPNLLDSHAYQYISIEE
;
A
#
# COMPACT_ATOMS: atom_id res chain seq x y z
N MET A 1 18.42 -8.79 0.86
CA MET A 1 17.71 -7.80 1.69
C MET A 1 16.57 -8.46 2.45
N GLY A 2 16.14 -7.86 3.56
CA GLY A 2 14.92 -8.27 4.25
C GLY A 2 13.66 -7.87 3.46
N ASN A 3 12.67 -8.75 3.44
CA ASN A 3 11.36 -8.51 2.80
C ASN A 3 10.20 -8.44 3.80
N GLY A 4 10.47 -8.59 5.09
CA GLY A 4 9.51 -8.57 6.19
C GLY A 4 8.75 -9.87 6.33
N THR A 5 8.05 -10.34 5.31
CA THR A 5 7.27 -11.58 5.34
C THR A 5 7.25 -12.27 3.99
N GLU A 6 6.73 -13.50 3.98
CA GLU A 6 6.47 -14.26 2.76
C GLU A 6 5.37 -13.59 1.94
N PRO A 7 5.58 -13.28 0.64
CA PRO A 7 4.53 -12.71 -0.20
C PRO A 7 3.40 -13.74 -0.43
N LYS A 8 2.17 -13.23 -0.55
CA LYS A 8 1.01 -14.05 -0.86
C LYS A 8 1.09 -14.66 -2.26
N ASP A 9 1.45 -13.83 -3.24
CA ASP A 9 1.60 -14.16 -4.67
C ASP A 9 2.42 -13.05 -5.35
N LEU A 10 2.67 -13.17 -6.66
CA LEU A 10 3.34 -12.16 -7.50
C LEU A 10 2.48 -11.73 -8.71
N ASP A 11 1.17 -11.85 -8.60
CA ASP A 11 0.22 -11.28 -9.57
C ASP A 11 -0.07 -9.81 -9.21
N PRO A 12 0.39 -8.83 -10.00
CA PRO A 12 0.27 -7.41 -9.66
C PRO A 12 -1.17 -6.92 -9.54
N HIS A 13 -2.14 -7.62 -10.14
CA HIS A 13 -3.53 -7.22 -10.13
C HIS A 13 -4.34 -7.81 -8.96
N THR A 14 -3.75 -8.72 -8.16
CA THR A 14 -4.47 -9.43 -7.08
C THR A 14 -3.80 -9.32 -5.71
N VAL A 15 -2.57 -8.80 -5.65
CA VAL A 15 -1.84 -8.60 -4.40
C VAL A 15 -1.97 -7.15 -3.92
N THR A 16 -1.80 -6.95 -2.59
CA THR A 16 -2.01 -5.65 -1.95
C THR A 16 -0.90 -5.27 -0.98
N GLY A 17 0.12 -6.09 -0.81
CA GLY A 17 1.12 -5.92 0.24
C GLY A 17 2.41 -5.26 -0.21
N VAL A 18 3.08 -4.57 0.72
CA VAL A 18 4.43 -4.03 0.53
C VAL A 18 5.46 -5.13 0.20
N PRO A 19 5.41 -6.34 0.82
CA PRO A 19 6.33 -7.43 0.46
C PRO A 19 6.25 -7.85 -1.01
N GLU A 20 5.05 -7.88 -1.57
CA GLU A 20 4.78 -8.20 -2.97
C GLU A 20 5.25 -7.06 -3.89
N SER A 21 4.92 -5.82 -3.53
CA SER A 21 5.28 -4.62 -4.28
C SER A 21 6.79 -4.52 -4.52
N LYS A 22 7.61 -4.77 -3.48
CA LYS A 22 9.08 -4.73 -3.59
C LYS A 22 9.62 -5.70 -4.64
N ILE A 23 9.07 -6.91 -4.70
CA ILE A 23 9.50 -7.92 -5.67
C ILE A 23 9.00 -7.57 -7.08
N LEU A 24 7.74 -7.14 -7.18
CA LEU A 24 7.13 -6.76 -8.47
C LEU A 24 7.85 -5.57 -9.12
N MET A 25 8.40 -4.64 -8.32
CA MET A 25 9.21 -3.54 -8.85
C MET A 25 10.50 -4.01 -9.52
N ALA A 26 11.04 -5.17 -9.15
CA ALA A 26 12.18 -5.77 -9.83
C ALA A 26 11.77 -6.50 -11.13
N LEU A 27 10.57 -7.08 -11.17
CA LEU A 27 10.15 -8.03 -12.21
C LEU A 27 9.40 -7.38 -13.37
N ILE A 28 8.66 -6.29 -13.12
CA ILE A 28 7.79 -5.66 -14.11
C ILE A 28 8.04 -4.14 -14.10
N GLU A 29 8.07 -3.53 -15.29
CA GLU A 29 8.12 -2.08 -15.47
C GLU A 29 6.82 -1.56 -16.07
N GLY A 30 6.32 -0.42 -15.56
CA GLY A 30 5.12 0.26 -16.06
C GLY A 30 5.41 1.28 -17.16
N LEU A 31 4.40 2.06 -17.53
CA LEU A 31 4.57 3.22 -18.43
C LEU A 31 5.63 4.18 -17.89
N VAL A 32 5.59 4.41 -16.59
CA VAL A 32 6.52 5.27 -15.86
C VAL A 32 7.12 4.53 -14.66
N ILE A 33 8.25 5.01 -14.18
CA ILE A 33 8.89 4.60 -12.93
C ILE A 33 9.01 5.81 -12.01
N ARG A 34 9.29 5.60 -10.72
CA ARG A 34 9.59 6.69 -9.78
C ARG A 34 11.05 7.09 -9.86
N HIS A 35 11.32 8.39 -9.72
CA HIS A 35 12.68 8.89 -9.58
C HIS A 35 13.35 8.26 -8.34
N PRO A 36 14.63 7.84 -8.40
CA PRO A 36 15.29 7.16 -7.28
C PRO A 36 15.48 8.03 -6.03
N ASP A 37 15.55 9.34 -6.19
CA ASP A 37 15.77 10.30 -5.09
C ASP A 37 14.52 11.09 -4.71
N GLY A 38 13.54 11.16 -5.63
CA GLY A 38 12.25 11.81 -5.46
C GLY A 38 11.10 10.83 -5.66
N LEU A 39 9.96 11.34 -6.01
CA LEU A 39 8.78 10.52 -6.32
C LEU A 39 8.18 10.88 -7.68
N GLU A 40 8.71 11.92 -8.31
CA GLU A 40 8.28 12.37 -9.63
C GLU A 40 8.43 11.25 -10.66
N PRO A 41 7.47 11.12 -11.58
CA PRO A 41 7.49 10.07 -12.59
C PRO A 41 8.60 10.32 -13.62
N LEU A 42 9.37 9.26 -13.89
CA LEU A 42 10.34 9.19 -14.97
C LEU A 42 9.86 8.23 -16.08
N PRO A 43 10.34 8.42 -17.31
CA PRO A 43 10.08 7.48 -18.40
C PRO A 43 10.48 6.04 -18.07
N GLY A 44 9.50 5.13 -18.11
CA GLY A 44 9.69 3.67 -18.08
C GLY A 44 9.54 3.06 -19.47
N VAL A 45 8.58 2.16 -19.67
CA VAL A 45 8.22 1.63 -21.01
C VAL A 45 7.76 2.77 -21.93
N ALA A 46 7.07 3.78 -21.42
CA ALA A 46 6.84 5.02 -22.18
C ALA A 46 8.10 5.87 -22.15
N LYS A 47 8.64 6.23 -23.33
CA LYS A 47 9.77 7.15 -23.47
C LYS A 47 9.37 8.61 -23.28
N SER A 48 8.10 8.93 -23.52
CA SER A 48 7.49 10.25 -23.35
C SER A 48 5.96 10.14 -23.35
N TRP A 49 5.29 11.22 -22.95
CA TRP A 49 3.83 11.33 -23.04
C TRP A 49 3.43 12.78 -23.31
N ASP A 50 2.30 12.95 -23.98
CA ASP A 50 1.65 14.22 -24.21
C ASP A 50 0.37 14.30 -23.36
N ILE A 51 0.04 15.52 -22.89
CA ILE A 51 -1.15 15.82 -22.10
C ILE A 51 -1.92 16.92 -22.84
N SER A 52 -3.21 16.71 -23.05
CA SER A 52 -4.09 17.73 -23.65
C SER A 52 -4.21 18.95 -22.73
N SER A 53 -4.52 20.12 -23.31
CA SER A 53 -4.63 21.38 -22.57
C SER A 53 -5.71 21.38 -21.48
N ASP A 54 -6.73 20.51 -21.59
CA ASP A 54 -7.77 20.30 -20.58
C ASP A 54 -7.39 19.24 -19.54
N GLY A 55 -6.20 18.64 -19.65
CA GLY A 55 -5.69 17.63 -18.72
C GLY A 55 -6.43 16.29 -18.73
N LYS A 56 -7.24 16.01 -19.77
CA LYS A 56 -8.08 14.79 -19.81
C LYS A 56 -7.61 13.74 -20.80
N GLU A 57 -6.76 14.06 -21.75
CA GLU A 57 -6.21 13.10 -22.70
C GLU A 57 -4.71 12.99 -22.50
N TYR A 58 -4.24 11.73 -22.42
CA TYR A 58 -2.84 11.35 -22.33
C TYR A 58 -2.48 10.45 -23.48
N VAL A 59 -1.37 10.72 -24.16
CA VAL A 59 -0.84 9.89 -25.24
C VAL A 59 0.58 9.46 -24.85
N PHE A 60 0.76 8.18 -24.55
CA PHE A 60 2.04 7.60 -24.18
C PHE A 60 2.73 7.01 -25.41
N HIS A 61 3.99 7.39 -25.62
CA HIS A 61 4.85 6.90 -26.70
C HIS A 61 5.80 5.85 -26.16
N LEU A 62 5.59 4.57 -26.53
CA LEU A 62 6.38 3.47 -26.00
C LEU A 62 7.73 3.35 -26.72
N ARG A 63 8.74 2.93 -25.95
CA ARG A 63 10.05 2.58 -26.48
C ARG A 63 10.07 1.16 -27.06
N ASP A 64 11.14 0.81 -27.74
CA ASP A 64 11.42 -0.58 -28.06
C ASP A 64 11.86 -1.30 -26.80
N ALA A 65 10.97 -2.13 -26.28
CA ALA A 65 11.17 -2.99 -25.12
C ALA A 65 10.63 -4.38 -25.44
N VAL A 66 11.19 -5.38 -24.78
CA VAL A 66 10.76 -6.78 -24.93
C VAL A 66 10.52 -7.42 -23.57
N TRP A 67 9.66 -8.41 -23.53
CA TRP A 67 9.47 -9.29 -22.39
C TRP A 67 10.69 -10.21 -22.20
N SER A 68 10.82 -10.82 -21.03
CA SER A 68 11.95 -11.73 -20.72
C SER A 68 12.05 -12.97 -21.62
N ASN A 69 10.97 -13.30 -22.32
CA ASN A 69 10.93 -14.38 -23.34
C ASN A 69 11.24 -13.89 -24.76
N GLY A 70 11.49 -12.59 -24.97
CA GLY A 70 11.81 -11.97 -26.25
C GLY A 70 10.63 -11.41 -27.03
N ASP A 71 9.39 -11.61 -26.59
CA ASP A 71 8.21 -11.01 -27.23
C ASP A 71 8.24 -9.49 -27.09
N PRO A 72 7.74 -8.71 -28.07
CA PRO A 72 7.72 -7.25 -27.98
C PRO A 72 6.72 -6.77 -26.94
N VAL A 73 7.09 -5.74 -26.14
CA VAL A 73 6.15 -5.00 -25.31
C VAL A 73 5.42 -3.96 -26.18
N THR A 74 4.09 -3.99 -26.11
CA THR A 74 3.22 -3.16 -26.95
C THR A 74 2.16 -2.43 -26.13
N ALA A 75 1.50 -1.44 -26.75
CA ALA A 75 0.35 -0.76 -26.17
C ALA A 75 -0.82 -1.71 -25.85
N ASN A 76 -0.96 -2.81 -26.63
CA ASN A 76 -1.98 -3.82 -26.37
C ASN A 76 -1.76 -4.58 -25.05
N ASP A 77 -0.51 -4.72 -24.58
CA ASP A 77 -0.25 -5.35 -23.28
C ASP A 77 -0.82 -4.51 -22.13
N PHE A 78 -0.77 -3.19 -22.22
CA PHE A 78 -1.39 -2.28 -21.25
C PHE A 78 -2.92 -2.33 -21.34
N VAL A 79 -3.49 -2.33 -22.53
CA VAL A 79 -4.95 -2.46 -22.75
C VAL A 79 -5.46 -3.78 -22.16
N TYR A 80 -4.77 -4.90 -22.42
CA TYR A 80 -5.09 -6.21 -21.86
C TYR A 80 -5.01 -6.19 -20.31
N SER A 81 -3.94 -5.63 -19.79
CA SER A 81 -3.67 -5.60 -18.34
C SER A 81 -4.69 -4.78 -17.57
N TRP A 82 -5.07 -3.62 -18.11
CA TRP A 82 -6.08 -2.77 -17.48
C TRP A 82 -7.49 -3.36 -17.63
N ASN A 83 -7.79 -4.04 -18.74
CA ASN A 83 -9.01 -4.83 -18.86
C ASN A 83 -9.06 -5.91 -17.76
N ARG A 84 -7.98 -6.69 -17.63
CA ARG A 84 -7.87 -7.73 -16.59
C ARG A 84 -8.05 -7.18 -15.19
N MET A 85 -7.36 -6.08 -14.84
CA MET A 85 -7.44 -5.46 -13.53
C MET A 85 -8.85 -4.96 -13.20
N LEU A 86 -9.56 -4.42 -14.20
CA LEU A 86 -10.93 -3.90 -14.08
C LEU A 86 -12.00 -4.98 -14.17
N MET A 87 -11.67 -6.20 -14.58
CA MET A 87 -12.65 -7.29 -14.74
C MET A 87 -13.28 -7.65 -13.39
N PRO A 88 -14.62 -7.59 -13.25
CA PRO A 88 -15.28 -7.87 -11.97
C PRO A 88 -14.97 -9.25 -11.41
N SER A 89 -14.87 -10.27 -12.28
CA SER A 89 -14.61 -11.65 -11.91
C SER A 89 -13.19 -11.90 -11.36
N LEU A 90 -12.21 -11.04 -11.69
CA LEU A 90 -10.87 -11.12 -11.10
C LEU A 90 -10.88 -10.77 -9.61
N GLY A 91 -11.79 -9.89 -9.15
CA GLY A 91 -11.88 -9.49 -7.75
C GLY A 91 -10.65 -8.71 -7.27
N SER A 92 -10.01 -7.92 -8.14
CA SER A 92 -8.93 -7.00 -7.75
C SER A 92 -9.36 -6.09 -6.60
N GLN A 93 -8.44 -5.81 -5.67
CA GLN A 93 -8.68 -4.87 -4.57
C GLN A 93 -8.35 -3.41 -4.97
N TYR A 94 -7.70 -3.21 -6.11
CA TYR A 94 -7.21 -1.92 -6.61
C TYR A 94 -7.79 -1.47 -7.97
N PRO A 95 -9.01 -1.85 -8.39
CA PRO A 95 -9.54 -1.39 -9.67
C PRO A 95 -9.74 0.14 -9.70
N ASP A 96 -9.95 0.73 -8.53
CA ASP A 96 -10.13 2.17 -8.31
C ASP A 96 -8.93 3.02 -8.71
N MET A 97 -7.72 2.45 -8.77
CA MET A 97 -6.54 3.11 -9.36
C MET A 97 -6.77 3.56 -10.81
N LEU A 98 -7.68 2.92 -11.54
CA LEU A 98 -8.01 3.27 -12.92
C LEU A 98 -9.38 3.99 -13.06
N TYR A 99 -10.08 4.30 -11.97
CA TYR A 99 -11.43 4.88 -12.06
C TYR A 99 -11.46 6.32 -12.58
N ASP A 100 -10.33 7.01 -12.62
CA ASP A 100 -10.24 8.29 -13.31
C ASP A 100 -10.33 8.13 -14.85
N VAL A 101 -10.07 6.92 -15.38
CA VAL A 101 -10.25 6.61 -16.81
C VAL A 101 -11.73 6.52 -17.14
N VAL A 102 -12.13 7.11 -18.27
CA VAL A 102 -13.53 7.09 -18.75
C VAL A 102 -14.06 5.65 -18.74
N ASN A 103 -15.24 5.46 -18.16
CA ASN A 103 -15.97 4.19 -18.05
C ASN A 103 -15.26 3.04 -17.30
N ALA A 104 -14.08 3.23 -16.74
CA ALA A 104 -13.37 2.17 -16.00
C ALA A 104 -14.17 1.69 -14.80
N GLU A 105 -14.73 2.61 -14.01
CA GLU A 105 -15.59 2.29 -12.86
C GLU A 105 -16.89 1.57 -13.30
N ASN A 106 -17.53 2.06 -14.36
CA ASN A 106 -18.75 1.44 -14.89
C ASN A 106 -18.51 0.00 -15.35
N PHE A 107 -17.37 -0.24 -16.01
CA PHE A 107 -16.97 -1.59 -16.43
C PHE A 107 -16.69 -2.48 -15.21
N ASN A 108 -15.92 -2.01 -14.25
CA ASN A 108 -15.61 -2.80 -13.05
C ASN A 108 -16.85 -3.11 -12.19
N LYS A 109 -17.84 -2.22 -12.17
CA LYS A 109 -19.12 -2.45 -11.46
C LYS A 109 -20.12 -3.27 -12.26
N GLY A 110 -19.79 -3.71 -13.48
CA GLY A 110 -20.69 -4.47 -14.36
C GLY A 110 -21.86 -3.67 -14.89
N LEU A 111 -21.76 -2.33 -14.89
CA LEU A 111 -22.79 -1.44 -15.49
C LEU A 111 -22.64 -1.38 -17.02
N ILE A 112 -21.48 -1.70 -17.53
CA ILE A 112 -21.20 -1.97 -18.95
C ILE A 112 -20.34 -3.23 -19.03
N ASP A 113 -20.49 -4.01 -20.09
CA ASP A 113 -19.78 -5.27 -20.35
C ASP A 113 -18.75 -5.17 -21.50
N ASP A 114 -18.82 -4.10 -22.30
CA ASP A 114 -17.90 -3.84 -23.39
C ASP A 114 -16.71 -2.98 -22.94
N PHE A 115 -15.54 -3.62 -22.79
CA PHE A 115 -14.30 -2.92 -22.43
C PHE A 115 -13.85 -1.89 -23.49
N SER A 116 -14.28 -2.03 -24.76
CA SER A 116 -13.94 -1.06 -25.80
C SER A 116 -14.47 0.36 -25.55
N LEU A 117 -15.44 0.49 -24.62
CA LEU A 117 -16.00 1.76 -24.15
C LEU A 117 -15.15 2.41 -23.06
N VAL A 118 -14.19 1.69 -22.47
CA VAL A 118 -13.24 2.24 -21.50
C VAL A 118 -12.22 3.12 -22.21
N GLY A 119 -11.90 4.23 -21.59
CA GLY A 119 -11.05 5.30 -22.15
C GLY A 119 -9.58 4.94 -22.32
N VAL A 120 -9.22 3.68 -22.62
CA VAL A 120 -7.86 3.24 -22.91
C VAL A 120 -7.82 2.52 -24.25
N LYS A 121 -6.90 2.94 -25.14
CA LYS A 121 -6.79 2.37 -26.51
C LYS A 121 -5.34 2.29 -26.97
N ALA A 122 -4.95 1.16 -27.56
CA ALA A 122 -3.77 1.08 -28.40
C ALA A 122 -4.10 1.70 -29.77
N ILE A 123 -3.47 2.81 -30.10
CA ILE A 123 -3.61 3.44 -31.41
C ILE A 123 -2.80 2.65 -32.45
N ASP A 124 -1.64 2.22 -32.06
CA ASP A 124 -0.75 1.29 -32.72
C ASP A 124 0.08 0.51 -31.67
N ALA A 125 1.05 -0.29 -32.10
CA ALA A 125 1.88 -1.09 -31.19
C ALA A 125 2.70 -0.25 -30.18
N LYS A 126 2.96 1.02 -30.48
CA LYS A 126 3.83 1.90 -29.69
C LYS A 126 3.13 3.15 -29.16
N THR A 127 1.83 3.28 -29.36
CA THR A 127 1.07 4.47 -28.95
C THR A 127 -0.15 4.05 -28.14
N LEU A 128 -0.14 4.37 -26.85
CA LEU A 128 -1.26 4.16 -25.93
C LEU A 128 -1.94 5.49 -25.64
N LYS A 129 -3.24 5.56 -25.91
CA LYS A 129 -4.08 6.72 -25.61
C LYS A 129 -4.97 6.42 -24.41
N VAL A 130 -5.04 7.37 -23.46
CA VAL A 130 -5.88 7.29 -22.27
C VAL A 130 -6.72 8.56 -22.16
N ASN A 131 -8.03 8.41 -21.93
CA ASN A 131 -8.96 9.49 -21.70
C ASN A 131 -9.48 9.44 -20.27
N LEU A 132 -9.37 10.53 -19.53
CA LEU A 132 -9.86 10.69 -18.16
C LEU A 132 -11.24 11.36 -18.12
N ARG A 133 -12.03 11.03 -17.11
CA ARG A 133 -13.30 11.70 -16.81
C ARG A 133 -13.10 13.18 -16.47
N ASN A 134 -12.10 13.43 -15.62
CA ASN A 134 -11.72 14.73 -15.09
C ASN A 134 -10.22 14.90 -15.16
N PRO A 135 -9.69 16.13 -15.15
CA PRO A 135 -8.28 16.37 -15.00
C PRO A 135 -7.76 15.77 -13.68
N ALA A 136 -6.70 14.97 -13.74
CA ALA A 136 -6.09 14.34 -12.59
C ALA A 136 -4.58 14.61 -12.58
N PRO A 137 -4.11 15.65 -11.88
CA PRO A 137 -2.69 16.04 -11.87
C PRO A 137 -1.75 14.92 -11.39
N TYR A 138 -2.25 14.04 -10.52
CA TYR A 138 -1.55 12.89 -9.96
C TYR A 138 -1.55 11.65 -10.87
N PHE A 139 -2.24 11.67 -12.01
CA PHE A 139 -2.47 10.47 -12.83
C PHE A 139 -1.17 9.80 -13.30
N VAL A 140 -0.19 10.57 -13.76
CA VAL A 140 1.08 10.00 -14.21
C VAL A 140 1.86 9.38 -13.04
N GLU A 141 1.83 10.00 -11.86
CA GLU A 141 2.45 9.46 -10.65
C GLU A 141 1.77 8.15 -10.21
N LEU A 142 0.43 8.10 -10.25
CA LEU A 142 -0.36 6.91 -9.98
C LEU A 142 0.06 5.74 -10.88
N LEU A 143 0.37 5.98 -12.16
CA LEU A 143 0.81 4.95 -13.11
C LEU A 143 2.18 4.32 -12.78
N ALA A 144 2.93 4.85 -11.82
CA ALA A 144 4.13 4.21 -11.29
C ALA A 144 3.82 3.06 -10.31
N HIS A 145 2.57 2.96 -9.84
CA HIS A 145 2.14 1.88 -8.95
C HIS A 145 2.12 0.53 -9.67
N TYR A 146 2.50 -0.54 -8.96
CA TYR A 146 2.66 -1.88 -9.58
C TYR A 146 1.37 -2.46 -10.17
N THR A 147 0.20 -2.08 -9.66
CA THR A 147 -1.09 -2.60 -10.13
C THR A 147 -1.46 -2.13 -11.55
N THR A 148 -0.88 -1.02 -12.01
CA THR A 148 -1.12 -0.49 -13.37
C THR A 148 -0.14 -1.02 -14.41
N ARG A 149 0.85 -1.84 -13.97
CA ARG A 149 1.90 -2.39 -14.83
C ARG A 149 1.36 -3.50 -15.74
N PRO A 150 1.98 -3.71 -16.91
CA PRO A 150 1.51 -4.70 -17.86
C PRO A 150 1.86 -6.11 -17.41
N VAL A 151 1.04 -7.08 -17.82
CA VAL A 151 1.28 -8.51 -17.68
C VAL A 151 1.28 -9.17 -19.06
N HIS A 152 2.06 -10.24 -19.20
CA HIS A 152 2.22 -10.92 -20.49
C HIS A 152 1.01 -11.83 -20.79
N LYS A 153 0.13 -11.38 -21.69
CA LYS A 153 -1.11 -12.08 -22.08
C LYS A 153 -0.90 -13.57 -22.40
N PRO A 154 0.04 -13.95 -23.30
CA PRO A 154 0.19 -15.37 -23.68
C PRO A 154 0.59 -16.25 -22.49
N THR A 155 1.34 -15.71 -21.52
CA THR A 155 1.71 -16.45 -20.32
C THR A 155 0.51 -16.67 -19.40
N ILE A 156 -0.34 -15.65 -19.18
CA ILE A 156 -1.54 -15.81 -18.35
C ILE A 156 -2.46 -16.84 -18.96
N GLU A 157 -2.79 -16.71 -20.25
CA GLU A 157 -3.73 -17.57 -20.96
C GLU A 157 -3.23 -19.02 -21.13
N LYS A 158 -1.92 -19.24 -21.06
CA LYS A 158 -1.35 -20.60 -21.00
C LYS A 158 -1.70 -21.34 -19.71
N TYR A 159 -1.87 -20.64 -18.60
CA TYR A 159 -2.08 -21.23 -17.28
C TYR A 159 -3.50 -21.06 -16.72
N GLY A 160 -4.39 -20.42 -17.44
CA GLY A 160 -5.79 -20.22 -17.05
C GLY A 160 -6.48 -19.14 -17.85
N GLU A 161 -7.72 -18.86 -17.48
CA GLU A 161 -8.46 -17.74 -18.04
C GLU A 161 -7.87 -16.40 -17.57
N MET A 162 -8.19 -15.32 -18.26
CA MET A 162 -7.71 -13.97 -17.99
C MET A 162 -7.93 -13.54 -16.52
N ASP A 163 -9.05 -13.93 -15.94
CA ASP A 163 -9.48 -13.61 -14.57
C ASP A 163 -9.15 -14.69 -13.54
N SER A 164 -8.41 -15.72 -13.92
CA SER A 164 -7.98 -16.76 -12.98
C SER A 164 -6.94 -16.24 -12.00
N MET A 165 -7.16 -16.49 -10.70
CA MET A 165 -6.23 -16.16 -9.63
C MET A 165 -5.43 -17.38 -9.15
N GLY A 166 -4.23 -17.13 -8.60
CA GLY A 166 -3.44 -18.16 -7.90
C GLY A 166 -2.91 -19.28 -8.81
N ASN A 167 -2.83 -19.04 -10.11
CA ASN A 167 -2.34 -20.01 -11.06
C ASN A 167 -0.80 -20.03 -11.19
N GLN A 168 -0.25 -20.89 -12.04
CA GLN A 168 1.18 -21.17 -12.10
C GLN A 168 2.01 -20.10 -12.83
N TRP A 169 1.40 -19.11 -13.47
CA TRP A 169 2.13 -18.12 -14.25
C TRP A 169 3.05 -17.23 -13.41
N THR A 170 2.75 -17.07 -12.11
CA THR A 170 3.54 -16.25 -11.15
C THR A 170 4.73 -17.02 -10.57
N ARG A 171 5.00 -18.25 -10.99
CA ARG A 171 6.04 -19.12 -10.39
C ARG A 171 7.35 -19.07 -11.17
N PRO A 172 8.50 -19.38 -10.54
CA PRO A 172 9.78 -19.49 -11.24
C PRO A 172 9.70 -20.40 -12.47
N GLY A 173 10.34 -19.99 -13.55
CA GLY A 173 10.30 -20.67 -14.85
C GLY A 173 9.05 -20.38 -15.71
N ASN A 174 7.99 -19.81 -15.13
CA ASN A 174 6.76 -19.43 -15.84
C ASN A 174 6.59 -17.91 -15.93
N PHE A 175 7.09 -17.17 -14.93
CA PHE A 175 6.92 -15.72 -14.85
C PHE A 175 7.63 -15.02 -16.03
N VAL A 176 6.88 -14.29 -16.83
CA VAL A 176 7.41 -13.46 -17.91
C VAL A 176 7.19 -12.00 -17.55
N GLY A 177 8.27 -11.30 -17.26
CA GLY A 177 8.29 -9.88 -16.90
C GLY A 177 9.04 -9.04 -17.92
N ASN A 178 8.93 -7.73 -17.81
CA ASN A 178 9.63 -6.75 -18.64
C ASN A 178 10.54 -5.81 -17.81
N GLY A 179 10.75 -6.15 -16.54
CA GLY A 179 11.53 -5.36 -15.60
C GLY A 179 13.03 -5.61 -15.65
N PRO A 180 13.80 -4.91 -14.80
CA PRO A 180 15.26 -5.04 -14.75
C PRO A 180 15.77 -6.41 -14.29
N PHE A 181 14.92 -7.23 -13.69
CA PHE A 181 15.24 -8.58 -13.22
C PHE A 181 14.18 -9.59 -13.65
N THR A 182 14.57 -10.87 -13.67
CA THR A 182 13.72 -12.04 -13.91
C THR A 182 13.63 -12.90 -12.66
N LEU A 183 12.48 -13.57 -12.43
CA LEU A 183 12.27 -14.47 -11.30
C LEU A 183 13.04 -15.79 -11.53
N GLU A 184 14.05 -16.02 -10.72
CA GLU A 184 14.93 -17.20 -10.82
C GLU A 184 14.47 -18.34 -9.90
N ASP A 185 14.15 -18.01 -8.63
CA ASP A 185 13.83 -19.02 -7.62
C ASP A 185 12.87 -18.45 -6.58
N TRP A 186 12.00 -19.31 -6.04
CA TRP A 186 11.10 -18.99 -4.93
C TRP A 186 11.00 -20.19 -3.99
N LYS A 187 11.78 -20.16 -2.93
CA LYS A 187 11.74 -21.14 -1.85
C LYS A 187 10.96 -20.58 -0.68
N LEU A 188 9.78 -21.14 -0.44
CA LEU A 188 8.84 -20.69 0.59
C LEU A 188 9.53 -20.51 1.95
N ASN A 189 9.29 -19.36 2.58
CA ASN A 189 9.85 -18.95 3.87
C ASN A 189 11.40 -18.94 3.93
N GLN A 190 12.07 -18.94 2.80
CA GLN A 190 13.53 -18.91 2.73
C GLN A 190 14.05 -17.75 1.88
N VAL A 191 13.72 -17.72 0.60
CA VAL A 191 14.24 -16.70 -0.33
C VAL A 191 13.40 -16.63 -1.61
N ILE A 192 13.17 -15.42 -2.10
CA ILE A 192 12.79 -15.15 -3.48
C ILE A 192 14.03 -14.53 -4.14
N ARG A 193 14.54 -15.19 -5.19
CA ARG A 193 15.72 -14.74 -5.90
C ARG A 193 15.36 -14.25 -7.28
N VAL A 194 15.82 -13.06 -7.61
CA VAL A 194 15.69 -12.47 -8.93
C VAL A 194 17.07 -12.19 -9.52
N LYS A 195 17.22 -12.38 -10.83
CA LYS A 195 18.49 -12.24 -11.57
C LYS A 195 18.35 -11.14 -12.60
N LYS A 196 19.44 -10.39 -12.85
CA LYS A 196 19.52 -9.35 -13.88
C LYS A 196 18.96 -9.87 -15.21
N SER A 197 18.03 -9.12 -15.78
CA SER A 197 17.43 -9.40 -17.08
C SER A 197 18.35 -8.94 -18.20
N SER A 198 18.71 -9.85 -19.13
CA SER A 198 19.46 -9.50 -20.34
C SER A 198 18.61 -8.86 -21.41
N THR A 199 17.27 -8.96 -21.29
CA THR A 199 16.29 -8.41 -22.26
C THR A 199 15.73 -7.05 -21.83
N TYR A 200 16.08 -6.59 -20.62
CA TYR A 200 15.62 -5.27 -20.15
C TYR A 200 16.19 -4.16 -21.04
N TRP A 201 15.37 -3.21 -21.44
CA TRP A 201 15.75 -2.15 -22.39
C TRP A 201 16.91 -1.27 -21.88
N ASP A 202 17.06 -1.09 -20.56
CA ASP A 202 18.14 -0.32 -19.91
C ASP A 202 19.09 -1.26 -19.10
N ALA A 203 19.35 -2.46 -19.61
CA ALA A 203 20.16 -3.46 -18.92
C ALA A 203 21.58 -2.97 -18.57
N ASP A 204 22.15 -2.05 -19.34
CA ASP A 204 23.49 -1.47 -19.08
C ASP A 204 23.53 -0.65 -17.80
N ARG A 205 22.41 -0.04 -17.41
CA ARG A 205 22.28 0.68 -16.13
C ARG A 205 22.28 -0.26 -14.93
N VAL A 206 21.68 -1.43 -15.05
CA VAL A 206 21.55 -2.39 -13.95
C VAL A 206 22.92 -2.91 -13.53
N LYS A 207 23.35 -2.60 -12.30
CA LYS A 207 24.67 -3.00 -11.77
C LYS A 207 24.60 -4.27 -10.92
N LEU A 208 23.46 -4.54 -10.28
CA LEU A 208 23.27 -5.76 -9.49
C LEU A 208 23.07 -6.97 -10.41
N ASN A 209 23.76 -8.08 -10.11
CA ASN A 209 23.54 -9.34 -10.81
C ASN A 209 22.33 -10.10 -10.29
N GLU A 210 22.09 -10.04 -8.98
CA GLU A 210 21.00 -10.74 -8.29
C GLU A 210 20.48 -9.90 -7.12
N ILE A 211 19.20 -10.09 -6.77
CA ILE A 211 18.61 -9.61 -5.52
C ILE A 211 17.97 -10.81 -4.82
N HIS A 212 18.27 -10.98 -3.54
CA HIS A 212 17.66 -11.98 -2.67
C HIS A 212 16.71 -11.29 -1.71
N PHE A 213 15.41 -11.51 -1.86
CA PHE A 213 14.36 -11.06 -0.94
C PHE A 213 14.15 -12.16 0.11
N LEU A 214 14.45 -11.85 1.36
CA LEU A 214 14.37 -12.82 2.47
C LEU A 214 13.14 -12.52 3.31
N PRO A 215 12.17 -13.41 3.40
CA PRO A 215 10.98 -13.26 4.25
C PRO A 215 11.36 -13.49 5.71
N ILE A 216 11.77 -12.42 6.38
CA ILE A 216 12.20 -12.43 7.79
C ILE A 216 11.23 -11.55 8.57
N ASP A 217 10.36 -12.17 9.35
CA ASP A 217 9.37 -11.51 10.19
C ASP A 217 9.86 -11.16 11.60
N ASN A 218 10.99 -11.76 12.03
CA ASN A 218 11.62 -11.49 13.32
C ASN A 218 12.75 -10.46 13.20
N PRO A 219 12.58 -9.24 13.79
CA PRO A 219 13.56 -8.16 13.67
C PRO A 219 14.93 -8.50 14.28
N THR A 220 14.96 -9.28 15.37
CA THR A 220 16.20 -9.70 16.03
C THR A 220 17.01 -10.66 15.13
N ARG A 221 16.33 -11.58 14.43
CA ARG A 221 16.97 -12.46 13.44
C ARG A 221 17.50 -11.65 12.26
N GLU A 222 16.71 -10.70 11.77
CA GLU A 222 17.09 -9.83 10.66
C GLU A 222 18.33 -8.99 11.02
N ASP A 223 18.33 -8.39 12.20
CA ASP A 223 19.47 -7.64 12.74
C ASP A 223 20.74 -8.51 12.83
N PHE A 224 20.62 -9.74 13.35
CA PHE A 224 21.76 -10.67 13.38
C PHE A 224 22.30 -10.94 11.98
N MET A 225 21.44 -11.14 11.00
CA MET A 225 21.85 -11.38 9.60
C MET A 225 22.54 -10.16 8.99
N PHE A 226 22.06 -8.95 9.30
CA PHE A 226 22.69 -7.70 8.88
C PHE A 226 24.10 -7.56 9.49
N ARG A 227 24.23 -7.70 10.79
CA ARG A 227 25.50 -7.57 11.51
C ARG A 227 26.52 -8.64 11.12
N SER A 228 26.06 -9.80 10.67
CA SER A 228 26.94 -10.88 10.16
C SER A 228 27.25 -10.74 8.67
N GLY A 229 26.84 -9.65 8.00
CA GLY A 229 27.09 -9.39 6.58
C GLY A 229 26.29 -10.30 5.62
N ARG A 230 25.24 -10.98 6.11
CA ARG A 230 24.40 -11.87 5.29
C ARG A 230 23.31 -11.14 4.51
N ILE A 231 22.93 -9.95 4.95
CA ILE A 231 22.03 -9.06 4.23
C ILE A 231 22.58 -7.63 4.23
N HIS A 232 22.28 -6.88 3.18
CA HIS A 232 22.79 -5.53 2.99
C HIS A 232 21.80 -4.45 3.42
N VAL A 233 20.50 -4.75 3.44
CA VAL A 233 19.43 -3.83 3.84
C VAL A 233 18.41 -4.62 4.64
N THR A 234 18.01 -4.08 5.81
CA THR A 234 16.94 -4.68 6.63
C THR A 234 15.58 -4.11 6.25
N SER A 235 14.51 -4.86 6.52
CA SER A 235 13.13 -4.37 6.39
C SER A 235 12.71 -3.56 7.62
N THR A 236 13.34 -3.81 8.77
CA THR A 236 13.04 -3.11 10.03
C THR A 236 14.26 -3.18 10.98
N VAL A 237 14.12 -2.58 12.17
CA VAL A 237 15.12 -2.60 13.23
C VAL A 237 14.44 -2.98 14.54
N PRO A 238 15.02 -3.83 15.40
CA PRO A 238 14.49 -4.09 16.74
C PRO A 238 14.32 -2.81 17.52
N THR A 239 13.14 -2.57 18.09
CA THR A 239 12.78 -1.30 18.75
C THR A 239 13.71 -0.95 19.91
N GLU A 240 14.21 -1.94 20.65
CA GLU A 240 15.17 -1.76 21.76
C GLU A 240 16.57 -1.38 21.30
N LYS A 241 16.90 -1.56 20.01
CA LYS A 241 18.21 -1.23 19.44
C LYS A 241 18.26 0.09 18.69
N ILE A 242 17.13 0.72 18.41
CA ILE A 242 17.06 1.95 17.60
C ILE A 242 17.95 3.05 18.20
N GLU A 243 17.84 3.30 19.51
CA GLU A 243 18.63 4.31 20.21
C GLU A 243 20.14 4.03 20.11
N VAL A 244 20.53 2.78 20.38
CA VAL A 244 21.93 2.35 20.29
C VAL A 244 22.48 2.53 18.89
N TYR A 245 21.69 2.21 17.86
CA TYR A 245 22.14 2.38 16.47
C TYR A 245 22.23 3.84 16.05
N ARG A 246 21.33 4.69 16.52
CA ARG A 246 21.41 6.15 16.29
C ARG A 246 22.70 6.75 16.88
N GLU A 247 23.12 6.27 18.04
CA GLU A 247 24.34 6.76 18.72
C GLU A 247 25.62 6.15 18.15
N GLN A 248 25.63 4.84 17.91
CA GLN A 248 26.87 4.11 17.58
C GLN A 248 27.10 3.87 16.08
N TYR A 249 26.01 3.84 15.29
CA TYR A 249 26.05 3.54 13.84
C TYR A 249 25.14 4.48 13.05
N PRO A 250 25.28 5.82 13.20
CA PRO A 250 24.39 6.80 12.59
C PRO A 250 24.37 6.74 11.05
N ASP A 251 25.49 6.33 10.44
CA ASP A 251 25.62 6.21 8.99
C ASP A 251 24.96 4.92 8.42
N GLN A 252 24.63 3.96 9.27
CA GLN A 252 24.01 2.69 8.87
C GLN A 252 22.51 2.67 9.13
N ILE A 253 22.02 3.40 10.15
CA ILE A 253 20.59 3.49 10.44
C ILE A 253 19.96 4.65 9.67
N THR A 254 18.82 4.38 9.05
CA THR A 254 17.98 5.41 8.42
C THR A 254 16.65 5.48 9.14
N ILE A 255 16.24 6.68 9.53
CA ILE A 255 14.91 6.98 10.10
C ILE A 255 14.37 8.19 9.35
N THR A 256 13.34 8.00 8.54
CA THR A 256 12.77 9.04 7.67
C THR A 256 11.25 9.01 7.71
N PRO A 257 10.57 10.12 7.38
CA PRO A 257 9.13 10.10 7.18
C PRO A 257 8.72 9.03 6.16
N TYR A 258 7.58 8.39 6.42
CA TYR A 258 6.97 7.43 5.52
C TYR A 258 5.49 7.78 5.35
N TYR A 259 5.05 8.01 4.12
CA TYR A 259 3.72 8.53 3.83
C TYR A 259 2.66 7.46 4.04
N GLY A 260 2.37 7.21 5.30
CA GLY A 260 1.45 6.15 5.68
C GLY A 260 0.98 6.26 7.12
N THR A 261 -0.12 5.60 7.42
CA THR A 261 -0.75 5.58 8.73
C THR A 261 -0.94 4.15 9.23
N TYR A 262 -0.48 3.91 10.44
CA TYR A 262 -0.81 2.72 11.22
C TYR A 262 -2.13 2.95 11.93
N TYR A 263 -3.09 2.06 11.75
CA TYR A 263 -4.42 2.19 12.31
C TYR A 263 -5.02 0.84 12.68
N TYR A 264 -6.07 0.85 13.46
CA TYR A 264 -6.93 -0.30 13.65
C TYR A 264 -8.18 -0.16 12.77
N ARG A 265 -8.47 -1.22 12.03
CA ARG A 265 -9.64 -1.38 11.19
C ARG A 265 -10.75 -1.99 12.03
N ILE A 266 -11.93 -1.40 12.00
CA ILE A 266 -13.09 -1.82 12.79
C ILE A 266 -14.11 -2.48 11.86
N ASN A 267 -14.55 -3.67 12.18
CA ASN A 267 -15.68 -4.27 11.48
C ASN A 267 -16.99 -3.74 12.12
N ILE A 268 -17.57 -2.71 11.52
CA ILE A 268 -18.78 -2.07 12.03
C ILE A 268 -20.05 -2.90 11.88
N LYS A 269 -19.99 -4.10 11.27
CA LYS A 269 -21.11 -5.04 11.19
C LYS A 269 -21.21 -5.93 12.43
N LYS A 270 -20.20 -5.91 13.31
CA LYS A 270 -20.14 -6.73 14.52
C LYS A 270 -20.41 -5.90 15.78
N LYS A 271 -21.26 -6.44 16.68
CA LYS A 271 -21.50 -5.84 18.01
C LYS A 271 -20.29 -6.08 18.91
N PRO A 272 -19.94 -5.11 19.76
CA PRO A 272 -20.58 -3.81 20.00
C PRO A 272 -20.06 -2.70 19.07
N LEU A 273 -19.23 -3.03 18.07
CA LEU A 273 -18.52 -2.10 17.21
C LEU A 273 -19.41 -1.43 16.14
N ASP A 274 -20.66 -1.91 15.98
CA ASP A 274 -21.71 -1.24 15.21
C ASP A 274 -22.15 0.09 15.83
N ASN A 275 -21.94 0.27 17.14
CA ASN A 275 -22.24 1.51 17.84
C ASN A 275 -21.07 2.51 17.74
N LYS A 276 -21.32 3.69 17.14
CA LYS A 276 -20.34 4.76 16.98
C LYS A 276 -19.74 5.21 18.33
N LEU A 277 -20.54 5.29 19.40
CA LEU A 277 -20.06 5.74 20.71
C LEU A 277 -19.03 4.78 21.28
N VAL A 278 -19.17 3.47 21.02
CA VAL A 278 -18.16 2.46 21.41
C VAL A 278 -16.86 2.69 20.65
N ARG A 279 -16.91 2.92 19.33
CA ARG A 279 -15.71 3.21 18.53
C ARG A 279 -15.00 4.49 18.98
N GLN A 280 -15.78 5.54 19.28
CA GLN A 280 -15.26 6.78 19.84
C GLN A 280 -14.65 6.58 21.24
N ALA A 281 -15.26 5.78 22.10
CA ALA A 281 -14.72 5.44 23.41
C ALA A 281 -13.37 4.70 23.30
N LEU A 282 -13.28 3.71 22.40
CA LEU A 282 -12.04 3.02 22.12
C LEU A 282 -10.93 3.99 21.66
N SER A 283 -11.24 4.94 20.78
CA SER A 283 -10.27 5.91 20.28
C SER A 283 -9.81 6.91 21.34
N LEU A 284 -10.75 7.46 22.13
CA LEU A 284 -10.44 8.46 23.18
C LEU A 284 -9.65 7.90 24.36
N SER A 285 -9.71 6.59 24.57
CA SER A 285 -8.98 5.91 25.65
C SER A 285 -7.56 5.48 25.27
N MET A 286 -7.10 5.82 24.06
CA MET A 286 -5.76 5.50 23.54
C MET A 286 -4.81 6.67 23.70
N ASP A 287 -3.74 6.49 24.46
CA ASP A 287 -2.62 7.42 24.56
C ASP A 287 -1.63 7.18 23.41
N ARG A 288 -1.81 7.91 22.31
CA ARG A 288 -1.00 7.76 21.08
C ARG A 288 0.45 8.21 21.32
N GLU A 289 0.69 9.22 22.14
CA GLU A 289 2.04 9.68 22.47
C GLU A 289 2.80 8.59 23.20
N LYS A 290 2.15 7.91 24.18
CA LYS A 290 2.77 6.77 24.86
C LYS A 290 3.12 5.63 23.90
N ILE A 291 2.28 5.35 22.90
CA ILE A 291 2.57 4.33 21.89
C ILE A 291 3.79 4.72 21.06
N THR A 292 3.87 5.95 20.56
CA THR A 292 5.01 6.39 19.75
C THR A 292 6.30 6.46 20.54
N ASP A 293 6.26 7.03 21.75
CA ASP A 293 7.47 7.32 22.54
C ASP A 293 8.01 6.10 23.30
N LYS A 294 7.12 5.22 23.79
CA LYS A 294 7.53 4.14 24.70
C LYS A 294 7.50 2.76 24.03
N VAL A 295 6.67 2.57 23.00
CA VAL A 295 6.50 1.26 22.36
C VAL A 295 7.18 1.24 20.98
N ALA A 296 6.83 2.14 20.06
CA ALA A 296 7.35 2.17 18.70
C ALA A 296 8.78 2.74 18.62
N LYS A 297 9.08 3.86 19.33
CA LYS A 297 10.41 4.46 19.52
C LYS A 297 11.18 4.86 18.27
N GLY A 298 10.58 4.78 17.12
CA GLY A 298 11.24 5.00 15.83
C GLY A 298 10.96 6.37 15.21
N GLY A 299 10.56 7.37 16.01
CA GLY A 299 10.25 8.71 15.51
C GLY A 299 8.88 8.82 14.85
N GLN A 300 8.00 7.81 15.02
CA GLN A 300 6.62 7.87 14.57
C GLN A 300 5.90 9.05 15.22
N ILE A 301 4.96 9.64 14.48
CA ILE A 301 4.19 10.80 14.93
C ILE A 301 2.78 10.33 15.31
N PRO A 302 2.24 10.68 16.50
CA PRO A 302 0.86 10.36 16.86
C PRO A 302 -0.11 10.81 15.76
N ALA A 303 -1.00 9.92 15.29
CA ALA A 303 -1.96 10.22 14.24
C ALA A 303 -3.33 10.59 14.85
N PHE A 304 -3.81 11.78 14.51
CA PHE A 304 -5.13 12.29 14.91
C PHE A 304 -6.09 12.40 13.72
N SER A 305 -5.68 11.87 12.57
CA SER A 305 -6.41 11.75 11.31
C SER A 305 -5.92 10.54 10.53
N PHE A 306 -6.59 10.18 9.44
CA PHE A 306 -6.18 9.05 8.62
C PHE A 306 -5.08 9.41 7.62
N THR A 307 -5.24 10.55 6.92
CA THR A 307 -4.23 11.04 5.98
C THR A 307 -3.04 11.61 6.76
N PRO A 308 -1.79 11.21 6.47
CA PRO A 308 -0.62 11.88 7.00
C PRO A 308 -0.60 13.36 6.57
N PRO A 309 -0.14 14.28 7.44
CA PRO A 309 0.02 15.67 7.03
C PRO A 309 1.11 15.78 5.96
N ASP A 310 0.83 16.53 4.90
CA ASP A 310 1.81 16.93 3.90
C ASP A 310 2.07 18.45 4.03
N PRO A 311 3.23 18.86 4.52
CA PRO A 311 3.54 20.27 4.73
C PRO A 311 3.46 21.14 3.47
N ASN A 312 3.54 20.52 2.29
CA ASN A 312 3.52 21.22 1.01
C ASN A 312 2.12 21.29 0.39
N SER A 313 1.14 20.55 0.91
CA SER A 313 -0.16 20.47 0.25
C SER A 313 -1.37 20.33 1.19
N TYR A 314 -1.48 19.25 1.93
CA TYR A 314 -2.69 18.90 2.67
C TYR A 314 -2.48 18.79 4.18
N PHE A 315 -3.31 19.50 4.94
CA PHE A 315 -3.35 19.40 6.38
C PHE A 315 -4.68 18.77 6.80
N PRO A 316 -4.67 17.52 7.27
CA PRO A 316 -5.88 16.82 7.68
C PRO A 316 -6.49 17.42 8.96
N PRO A 317 -7.80 17.16 9.25
CA PRO A 317 -8.42 17.59 10.48
C PRO A 317 -7.79 16.91 11.70
N THR A 318 -7.54 17.66 12.77
CA THR A 318 -7.16 17.10 14.08
C THR A 318 -8.45 16.79 14.84
N ALA A 319 -8.89 15.55 14.80
CA ALA A 319 -10.22 15.16 15.29
C ALA A 319 -10.20 14.31 16.58
N LEU A 320 -9.06 13.70 16.88
CA LEU A 320 -8.94 12.72 17.96
C LEU A 320 -8.12 13.29 19.12
N GLU A 321 -8.57 13.03 20.33
CA GLU A 321 -7.89 13.42 21.56
C GLU A 321 -7.70 12.20 22.49
N TYR A 322 -6.87 12.32 23.51
CA TYR A 322 -6.80 11.35 24.59
C TYR A 322 -7.64 11.86 25.76
N ASN A 323 -8.77 11.22 26.06
CA ASN A 323 -9.69 11.61 27.12
C ASN A 323 -10.43 10.40 27.70
N PRO A 324 -9.82 9.65 28.62
CA PRO A 324 -10.40 8.43 29.20
C PRO A 324 -11.73 8.66 29.92
N GLU A 325 -11.93 9.80 30.58
CA GLU A 325 -13.18 10.09 31.28
C GLU A 325 -14.36 10.30 30.32
N LYS A 326 -14.11 11.04 29.23
CA LYS A 326 -15.10 11.16 28.15
C LYS A 326 -15.37 9.80 27.50
N ALA A 327 -14.34 8.95 27.33
CA ALA A 327 -14.46 7.62 26.77
C ALA A 327 -15.38 6.73 27.61
N LYS A 328 -15.25 6.74 28.95
CA LYS A 328 -16.16 6.02 29.88
C LYS A 328 -17.61 6.49 29.71
N THR A 329 -17.81 7.82 29.72
CA THR A 329 -19.14 8.41 29.52
C THR A 329 -19.78 7.96 28.21
N LEU A 330 -19.03 7.92 27.11
CA LEU A 330 -19.56 7.46 25.82
C LEU A 330 -19.90 5.96 25.84
N LEU A 331 -19.10 5.14 26.52
CA LEU A 331 -19.39 3.71 26.67
C LEU A 331 -20.67 3.47 27.45
N GLU A 332 -20.88 4.21 28.55
CA GLU A 332 -22.12 4.18 29.36
C GLU A 332 -23.34 4.67 28.54
N MET A 333 -23.19 5.76 27.78
CA MET A 333 -24.23 6.24 26.85
C MET A 333 -24.59 5.23 25.77
N ALA A 334 -23.64 4.40 25.37
CA ALA A 334 -23.86 3.28 24.45
C ALA A 334 -24.58 2.09 25.10
N GLY A 335 -24.81 2.12 26.42
CA GLY A 335 -25.45 1.06 27.19
C GLY A 335 -24.50 -0.04 27.64
N TYR A 336 -23.18 0.20 27.60
CA TYR A 336 -22.16 -0.75 27.99
C TYR A 336 -21.44 -0.36 29.27
N THR A 337 -21.13 -1.36 30.08
CA THR A 337 -20.26 -1.28 31.24
C THR A 337 -19.18 -2.36 31.10
N PRO A 338 -18.11 -2.35 31.91
CA PRO A 338 -17.10 -3.42 31.88
C PRO A 338 -17.67 -4.83 32.07
N GLU A 339 -18.77 -4.95 32.79
CA GLU A 339 -19.41 -6.23 33.12
C GLU A 339 -20.28 -6.81 31.99
N ASN A 340 -20.85 -5.94 31.13
CA ASN A 340 -21.75 -6.37 30.07
C ASN A 340 -21.20 -6.21 28.66
N LEU A 341 -20.04 -5.56 28.49
CA LEU A 341 -19.39 -5.47 27.19
C LEU A 341 -18.79 -6.84 26.82
N PRO A 342 -19.14 -7.37 25.64
CA PRO A 342 -18.52 -8.63 25.19
C PRO A 342 -17.02 -8.47 24.99
N SER A 343 -16.28 -9.56 25.12
CA SER A 343 -14.86 -9.60 24.74
C SER A 343 -14.71 -9.28 23.26
N ILE A 344 -13.72 -8.46 22.92
CA ILE A 344 -13.46 -8.04 21.54
C ILE A 344 -12.12 -8.62 21.07
N GLU A 345 -12.10 -9.20 19.88
CA GLU A 345 -10.89 -9.70 19.25
C GLU A 345 -10.10 -8.56 18.60
N LEU A 346 -8.76 -8.53 18.83
CA LEU A 346 -7.81 -7.73 18.06
C LEU A 346 -6.90 -8.68 17.27
N LEU A 347 -7.14 -8.73 15.96
CA LEU A 347 -6.39 -9.52 15.00
C LEU A 347 -5.16 -8.74 14.50
N TYR A 348 -3.98 -9.39 14.49
CA TYR A 348 -2.78 -8.84 13.87
C TYR A 348 -1.94 -9.90 13.18
N ASN A 349 -1.20 -9.52 12.13
CA ASN A 349 -0.25 -10.41 11.48
C ASN A 349 1.04 -10.52 12.27
N THR A 350 1.72 -11.67 12.14
CA THR A 350 2.96 -11.96 12.85
C THR A 350 4.02 -10.88 12.63
N SER A 351 4.33 -10.19 13.70
CA SER A 351 5.38 -9.17 13.82
C SER A 351 5.56 -8.82 15.28
N GLU A 352 6.79 -8.77 15.76
CA GLU A 352 7.10 -8.38 17.14
C GLU A 352 6.63 -6.96 17.46
N GLY A 353 6.77 -6.03 16.49
CA GLY A 353 6.29 -4.66 16.65
C GLY A 353 4.77 -4.58 16.78
N HIS A 354 4.02 -5.36 15.98
CA HIS A 354 2.55 -5.39 16.07
C HIS A 354 2.08 -6.00 17.38
N GLN A 355 2.76 -7.05 17.86
CA GLN A 355 2.47 -7.66 19.15
C GLN A 355 2.64 -6.66 20.29
N LYS A 356 3.79 -5.97 20.37
CA LYS A 356 4.07 -4.96 21.42
C LYS A 356 3.01 -3.85 21.43
N ILE A 357 2.59 -3.38 20.26
CA ILE A 357 1.54 -2.36 20.14
C ILE A 357 0.19 -2.92 20.60
N ALA A 358 -0.17 -4.14 20.17
CA ALA A 358 -1.44 -4.78 20.55
C ALA A 358 -1.52 -5.02 22.06
N GLU A 359 -0.45 -5.48 22.69
CA GLU A 359 -0.35 -5.66 24.17
C GLU A 359 -0.50 -4.31 24.90
N ALA A 360 0.17 -3.26 24.42
CA ALA A 360 0.04 -1.92 25.02
C ALA A 360 -1.40 -1.38 24.87
N MET A 361 -2.04 -1.58 23.73
CA MET A 361 -3.42 -1.19 23.49
C MET A 361 -4.41 -1.99 24.37
N GLN A 362 -4.23 -3.29 24.47
CA GLN A 362 -5.00 -4.16 25.36
C GLN A 362 -4.94 -3.64 26.82
N GLN A 363 -3.73 -3.27 27.27
CA GLN A 363 -3.54 -2.73 28.62
C GLN A 363 -4.23 -1.36 28.79
N MET A 364 -4.09 -0.45 27.83
CA MET A 364 -4.75 0.87 27.89
C MET A 364 -6.27 0.76 27.95
N TRP A 365 -6.86 -0.11 27.11
CA TRP A 365 -8.31 -0.32 27.11
C TRP A 365 -8.80 -0.99 28.41
N LYS A 366 -8.00 -1.89 28.97
CA LYS A 366 -8.31 -2.49 30.27
C LYS A 366 -8.24 -1.46 31.42
N GLU A 367 -7.19 -0.62 31.46
CA GLU A 367 -7.01 0.40 32.50
C GLU A 367 -8.05 1.51 32.41
N ASN A 368 -8.29 2.01 31.20
CA ASN A 368 -9.12 3.20 30.97
C ASN A 368 -10.61 2.88 30.89
N LEU A 369 -11.00 1.71 30.38
CA LEU A 369 -12.39 1.34 30.14
C LEU A 369 -12.84 0.07 30.85
N GLY A 370 -11.91 -0.71 31.45
CA GLY A 370 -12.22 -1.99 32.08
C GLY A 370 -12.56 -3.10 31.09
N ILE A 371 -12.35 -2.92 29.80
CA ILE A 371 -12.75 -3.88 28.76
C ILE A 371 -11.68 -4.95 28.54
N ASN A 372 -12.14 -6.14 28.12
CA ASN A 372 -11.27 -7.27 27.81
C ASN A 372 -11.10 -7.43 26.30
N ILE A 373 -9.84 -7.36 25.83
CA ILE A 373 -9.45 -7.58 24.45
C ILE A 373 -8.71 -8.91 24.34
N VAL A 374 -9.10 -9.73 23.36
CA VAL A 374 -8.40 -10.98 23.02
C VAL A 374 -7.46 -10.73 21.84
N LEU A 375 -6.18 -10.98 22.06
CA LEU A 375 -5.16 -10.80 21.01
C LEU A 375 -5.05 -12.07 20.17
N THR A 376 -5.20 -11.96 18.85
CA THR A 376 -5.09 -13.07 17.89
C THR A 376 -4.00 -12.78 16.86
N ASN A 377 -2.97 -13.62 16.87
CA ASN A 377 -1.87 -13.56 15.90
C ASN A 377 -2.10 -14.61 14.79
N THR A 378 -1.86 -14.20 13.54
CA THR A 378 -1.87 -15.10 12.37
C THR A 378 -0.75 -14.73 11.40
N ASP A 379 -0.35 -15.67 10.52
CA ASP A 379 0.55 -15.38 9.41
C ASP A 379 -0.09 -14.40 8.42
N TRP A 380 0.75 -13.76 7.57
CA TRP A 380 0.33 -12.72 6.64
C TRP A 380 -0.81 -13.16 5.70
N LYS A 381 -0.71 -14.36 5.14
CA LYS A 381 -1.69 -14.86 4.17
C LYS A 381 -3.06 -15.11 4.81
N VAL A 382 -3.08 -15.74 5.99
CA VAL A 382 -4.30 -15.98 6.77
C VAL A 382 -4.90 -14.64 7.24
N TYR A 383 -4.06 -13.73 7.71
CA TYR A 383 -4.46 -12.39 8.11
C TYR A 383 -5.18 -11.63 6.98
N LEU A 384 -4.60 -11.60 5.77
CA LEU A 384 -5.24 -10.97 4.61
C LEU A 384 -6.57 -11.65 4.24
N SER A 385 -6.63 -12.98 4.31
CA SER A 385 -7.86 -13.73 4.04
C SER A 385 -8.97 -13.36 5.01
N ARG A 386 -8.67 -13.30 6.31
CA ARG A 386 -9.63 -12.93 7.35
C ARG A 386 -10.14 -11.50 7.16
N GLN A 387 -9.28 -10.56 6.80
CA GLN A 387 -9.69 -9.19 6.49
C GLN A 387 -10.62 -9.12 5.28
N ASN A 388 -10.28 -9.81 4.20
CA ASN A 388 -11.07 -9.80 2.95
C ASN A 388 -12.46 -10.41 3.13
N THR A 389 -12.60 -11.39 4.03
CA THR A 389 -13.88 -12.04 4.33
C THR A 389 -14.66 -11.38 5.47
N GLY A 390 -14.11 -10.34 6.12
CA GLY A 390 -14.72 -9.70 7.28
C GLY A 390 -14.74 -10.59 8.54
N ASP A 391 -13.86 -11.58 8.62
CA ASP A 391 -13.72 -12.48 9.78
C ASP A 391 -12.78 -11.89 10.83
N TYR A 392 -13.14 -10.74 11.36
CA TYR A 392 -12.45 -10.04 12.46
C TYR A 392 -13.41 -9.05 13.12
N GLU A 393 -13.08 -8.60 14.32
CA GLU A 393 -13.78 -7.52 15.03
C GLU A 393 -12.96 -6.22 14.95
N ILE A 394 -11.74 -6.24 15.48
CA ILE A 394 -10.74 -5.22 15.26
C ILE A 394 -9.55 -5.88 14.56
N ALA A 395 -9.01 -5.29 13.51
CA ALA A 395 -7.80 -5.77 12.87
C ALA A 395 -6.74 -4.67 12.83
N ARG A 396 -5.51 -5.03 13.14
CA ARG A 396 -4.37 -4.16 12.85
C ARG A 396 -4.35 -3.86 11.36
N ALA A 397 -4.07 -2.64 10.97
CA ALA A 397 -3.90 -2.28 9.58
C ALA A 397 -2.82 -1.21 9.42
N GLY A 398 -2.41 -0.98 8.20
CA GLY A 398 -1.56 0.11 7.80
C GLY A 398 -1.85 0.45 6.35
N TRP A 399 -1.86 1.72 6.03
CA TRP A 399 -1.97 2.19 4.67
C TRP A 399 -0.76 3.05 4.34
N ILE A 400 -0.08 2.71 3.29
CA ILE A 400 0.99 3.52 2.71
C ILE A 400 0.42 4.14 1.44
N GLY A 401 0.58 5.44 1.27
CA GLY A 401 0.08 6.13 0.08
C GLY A 401 0.65 5.51 -1.20
N ASP A 402 -0.22 5.24 -2.17
CA ASP A 402 0.18 4.70 -3.46
C ASP A 402 0.87 5.78 -4.31
N TYR A 403 0.54 7.03 -4.05
CA TYR A 403 1.12 8.26 -4.60
C TYR A 403 0.93 9.40 -3.58
N GLN A 404 1.67 10.51 -3.75
CA GLN A 404 1.68 11.60 -2.78
C GLN A 404 0.47 12.53 -2.96
N ASP A 405 -0.71 12.03 -2.60
CA ASP A 405 -1.97 12.80 -2.61
C ASP A 405 -2.93 12.24 -1.54
N PRO A 406 -3.72 13.09 -0.83
CA PRO A 406 -4.68 12.64 0.16
C PRO A 406 -5.75 11.68 -0.41
N LYS A 407 -6.02 11.75 -1.71
CA LYS A 407 -6.93 10.82 -2.41
C LYS A 407 -6.53 9.37 -2.21
N SER A 408 -5.21 9.06 -2.18
CA SER A 408 -4.71 7.70 -1.94
C SER A 408 -5.16 7.11 -0.59
N PHE A 409 -5.50 7.94 0.38
CA PHE A 409 -6.05 7.54 1.68
C PHE A 409 -7.58 7.57 1.69
N LEU A 410 -8.16 8.67 1.26
CA LEU A 410 -9.60 8.88 1.40
C LEU A 410 -10.42 8.00 0.46
N ASP A 411 -9.95 7.78 -0.77
CA ASP A 411 -10.63 6.88 -1.73
C ASP A 411 -10.76 5.46 -1.19
N MET A 412 -9.82 4.99 -0.36
CA MET A 412 -9.89 3.67 0.27
C MET A 412 -11.19 3.48 1.06
N MET A 413 -11.73 4.54 1.65
CA MET A 413 -12.91 4.48 2.53
C MET A 413 -14.23 4.73 1.81
N VAL A 414 -14.21 5.01 0.50
CA VAL A 414 -15.44 5.16 -0.31
C VAL A 414 -16.26 3.87 -0.28
N THR A 415 -17.56 4.02 -0.27
CA THR A 415 -18.52 2.90 -0.24
C THR A 415 -18.25 1.90 -1.35
N GLY A 416 -18.08 0.64 -0.98
CA GLY A 416 -17.88 -0.47 -1.93
C GLY A 416 -16.50 -0.58 -2.57
N ARG A 417 -15.50 0.21 -2.11
CA ARG A 417 -14.09 0.03 -2.54
C ARG A 417 -13.51 -1.27 -1.97
N GLY A 418 -12.66 -1.94 -2.74
CA GLY A 418 -12.07 -3.22 -2.39
C GLY A 418 -11.25 -3.20 -1.08
N ASN A 419 -10.61 -2.08 -0.79
CA ASN A 419 -9.82 -1.89 0.42
C ASN A 419 -10.63 -1.35 1.61
N ASN A 420 -11.90 -0.93 1.42
CA ASN A 420 -12.84 -0.63 2.50
C ASN A 420 -13.42 -1.94 3.04
N GLN A 421 -12.71 -2.58 3.91
CA GLN A 421 -13.07 -3.88 4.51
C GLN A 421 -13.81 -3.72 5.84
N THR A 422 -14.18 -2.49 6.23
CA THR A 422 -14.85 -2.17 7.50
C THR A 422 -16.35 -2.43 7.48
N GLY A 423 -16.94 -2.50 6.28
CA GLY A 423 -18.38 -2.51 6.07
C GLY A 423 -19.05 -1.12 6.23
N TRP A 424 -18.26 -0.07 6.39
CA TRP A 424 -18.71 1.30 6.50
C TRP A 424 -19.11 1.88 5.13
N SER A 425 -20.17 2.70 5.15
CA SER A 425 -20.63 3.48 4.01
C SER A 425 -21.22 4.80 4.50
N ASN A 426 -20.96 5.89 3.79
CA ASN A 426 -21.52 7.19 4.10
C ASN A 426 -21.67 8.00 2.80
N GLU A 427 -22.93 8.31 2.43
CA GLU A 427 -23.24 9.00 1.18
C GLU A 427 -22.69 10.44 1.14
N GLU A 428 -22.66 11.14 2.26
CA GLU A 428 -22.12 12.51 2.34
C GLU A 428 -20.60 12.49 2.10
N TYR A 429 -19.90 11.52 2.71
CA TYR A 429 -18.46 11.28 2.48
C TYR A 429 -18.19 11.02 0.99
N ASP A 430 -18.91 10.09 0.40
CA ASP A 430 -18.73 9.74 -1.01
C ASP A 430 -19.00 10.95 -1.93
N ASN A 431 -20.04 11.72 -1.65
CA ASN A 431 -20.40 12.92 -2.40
C ASN A 431 -19.34 14.03 -2.28
N LEU A 432 -18.70 14.18 -1.12
CA LEU A 432 -17.60 15.13 -0.93
C LEU A 432 -16.38 14.74 -1.77
N LEU A 433 -16.04 13.46 -1.85
CA LEU A 433 -14.94 12.99 -2.71
C LEU A 433 -15.25 13.13 -4.21
N ILE A 434 -16.51 12.93 -4.61
CA ILE A 434 -16.97 13.23 -5.97
C ILE A 434 -16.81 14.73 -6.27
N LYS A 435 -17.19 15.61 -5.35
CA LYS A 435 -16.98 17.06 -5.50
C LYS A 435 -15.48 17.41 -5.60
N ALA A 436 -14.66 16.80 -4.75
CA ALA A 436 -13.20 16.96 -4.82
C ALA A 436 -12.64 16.58 -6.20
N ALA A 437 -13.08 15.44 -6.75
CA ALA A 437 -12.65 14.98 -8.08
C ALA A 437 -13.12 15.89 -9.23
N ASN A 438 -14.21 16.66 -9.04
CA ASN A 438 -14.75 17.60 -10.03
C ASN A 438 -14.29 19.05 -9.81
N SER A 439 -13.53 19.33 -8.75
CA SER A 439 -13.07 20.68 -8.42
C SER A 439 -12.07 21.20 -9.46
N THR A 440 -12.12 22.48 -9.75
CA THR A 440 -11.26 23.16 -10.73
C THR A 440 -9.99 23.74 -10.10
N SER A 441 -9.93 23.83 -8.77
CA SER A 441 -8.78 24.31 -8.02
C SER A 441 -8.35 23.31 -6.93
N GLN A 442 -7.04 23.27 -6.66
CA GLN A 442 -6.48 22.45 -5.60
C GLN A 442 -7.04 22.82 -4.21
N SER A 443 -7.23 24.10 -3.95
CA SER A 443 -7.77 24.59 -2.68
C SER A 443 -9.21 24.09 -2.43
N GLU A 444 -10.08 24.17 -3.44
CA GLU A 444 -11.46 23.66 -3.36
C GLU A 444 -11.46 22.14 -3.21
N ARG A 445 -10.62 21.45 -3.96
CA ARG A 445 -10.43 20.00 -3.87
C ARG A 445 -10.05 19.58 -2.46
N PHE A 446 -9.05 20.21 -1.87
CA PHE A 446 -8.59 19.89 -0.51
C PHE A 446 -9.61 20.26 0.56
N MET A 447 -10.39 21.33 0.35
CA MET A 447 -11.50 21.66 1.25
C MET A 447 -12.55 20.54 1.30
N HIS A 448 -12.94 19.99 0.16
CA HIS A 448 -13.89 18.87 0.13
C HIS A 448 -13.30 17.60 0.76
N MET A 449 -12.03 17.31 0.54
CA MET A 449 -11.33 16.19 1.17
C MET A 449 -11.23 16.35 2.69
N TYR A 450 -10.97 17.56 3.17
CA TYR A 450 -10.93 17.88 4.59
C TYR A 450 -12.30 17.63 5.27
N GLU A 451 -13.39 18.09 4.65
CA GLU A 451 -14.73 17.84 5.19
C GLU A 451 -15.11 16.34 5.14
N ALA A 452 -14.71 15.61 4.10
CA ALA A 452 -14.87 14.16 4.05
C ALA A 452 -14.11 13.46 5.18
N GLU A 453 -12.86 13.83 5.41
CA GLU A 453 -12.05 13.23 6.48
C GLU A 453 -12.58 13.54 7.88
N LYS A 454 -13.24 14.70 8.09
CA LYS A 454 -13.95 14.97 9.35
C LYS A 454 -15.06 13.96 9.62
N ILE A 455 -15.86 13.61 8.59
CA ILE A 455 -16.90 12.60 8.71
C ILE A 455 -16.27 11.24 9.06
N LEU A 456 -15.21 10.86 8.38
CA LEU A 456 -14.50 9.62 8.63
C LEU A 456 -13.98 9.52 10.08
N MET A 457 -13.38 10.61 10.57
CA MET A 457 -12.85 10.68 11.94
C MET A 457 -13.91 10.82 13.01
N ASP A 458 -15.11 11.28 12.70
CA ASP A 458 -16.25 11.28 13.60
C ASP A 458 -16.93 9.91 13.68
N GLU A 459 -17.05 9.21 12.54
CA GLU A 459 -17.67 7.88 12.46
C GLU A 459 -16.73 6.73 12.91
N LEU A 460 -15.42 6.90 12.78
CA LEU A 460 -14.36 5.98 13.21
C LEU A 460 -14.55 4.51 12.77
N PRO A 461 -14.77 4.24 11.48
CA PRO A 461 -14.64 2.85 10.98
C PRO A 461 -13.20 2.37 11.02
N ILE A 462 -12.25 3.29 11.18
CA ILE A 462 -10.83 3.07 11.45
C ILE A 462 -10.39 3.95 12.61
N ILE A 463 -9.40 3.50 13.37
CA ILE A 463 -8.81 4.28 14.47
C ILE A 463 -7.32 4.48 14.18
N PRO A 464 -6.91 5.66 13.67
CA PRO A 464 -5.50 6.00 13.46
C PRO A 464 -4.72 5.99 14.77
N ILE A 465 -3.47 5.51 14.72
CA ILE A 465 -2.58 5.38 15.88
C ILE A 465 -1.35 6.24 15.71
N TYR A 466 -0.60 6.07 14.60
CA TYR A 466 0.54 6.92 14.27
C TYR A 466 0.79 7.01 12.77
N THR A 467 1.41 8.10 12.35
CA THR A 467 2.03 8.22 11.03
C THR A 467 3.36 7.51 11.04
N TYR A 468 3.60 6.70 10.02
CA TYR A 468 4.81 5.89 9.91
C TYR A 468 6.09 6.72 9.76
N THR A 469 7.16 6.16 10.28
CA THR A 469 8.52 6.40 9.82
C THR A 469 9.06 5.13 9.17
N ARG A 470 9.93 5.28 8.20
CA ARG A 470 10.70 4.17 7.64
C ARG A 470 12.00 4.03 8.39
N ILE A 471 12.22 2.86 8.99
CA ILE A 471 13.40 2.55 9.81
C ILE A 471 14.06 1.30 9.23
N PHE A 472 15.31 1.42 8.86
CA PHE A 472 16.10 0.29 8.36
C PHE A 472 17.59 0.50 8.59
N MET A 473 18.34 -0.60 8.58
CA MET A 473 19.80 -0.60 8.51
C MET A 473 20.21 -0.84 7.06
N LYS A 474 21.24 -0.11 6.60
CA LYS A 474 21.80 -0.23 5.26
C LYS A 474 23.33 -0.31 5.37
N HIS A 475 23.95 -1.30 4.69
CA HIS A 475 25.39 -1.39 4.58
C HIS A 475 25.92 -0.25 3.71
N GLU A 476 27.09 0.28 4.07
CA GLU A 476 27.72 1.44 3.39
C GLU A 476 28.03 1.16 1.92
N SER A 477 28.31 -0.11 1.58
CA SER A 477 28.54 -0.53 0.18
C SER A 477 27.31 -0.38 -0.73
N VAL A 478 26.08 -0.26 -0.17
CA VAL A 478 24.87 -0.10 -0.98
C VAL A 478 24.71 1.37 -1.37
N LYS A 479 24.79 1.64 -2.67
CA LYS A 479 24.60 2.96 -3.28
C LYS A 479 23.27 3.02 -4.04
N GLY A 480 22.71 4.22 -4.16
CA GLY A 480 21.44 4.45 -4.87
C GLY A 480 20.19 4.01 -4.08
N TRP A 481 20.34 3.54 -2.84
CA TRP A 481 19.23 3.28 -1.93
C TRP A 481 18.95 4.52 -1.08
N ASN A 482 18.32 5.52 -1.69
CA ASN A 482 18.04 6.79 -1.01
C ASN A 482 16.64 6.76 -0.38
N PRO A 483 16.48 7.30 0.83
CA PRO A 483 15.19 7.33 1.49
C PRO A 483 14.22 8.27 0.77
N ASN A 484 12.96 7.85 0.65
CA ASN A 484 11.87 8.68 0.12
C ASN A 484 10.55 8.35 0.82
N LEU A 485 9.55 9.20 0.66
CA LEU A 485 8.27 9.13 1.37
C LEU A 485 7.46 7.84 1.11
N LEU A 486 7.72 7.12 0.01
CA LEU A 486 7.01 5.88 -0.33
C LEU A 486 7.88 4.61 -0.19
N ASP A 487 9.11 4.71 0.34
CA ASP A 487 10.09 3.60 0.41
C ASP A 487 10.21 2.86 -0.93
N SER A 488 10.16 3.63 -2.02
CA SER A 488 10.19 3.11 -3.38
C SER A 488 11.61 3.18 -3.94
N HIS A 489 12.19 2.03 -4.25
CA HIS A 489 13.58 1.91 -4.71
C HIS A 489 13.62 1.24 -6.07
N ALA A 490 13.97 2.01 -7.09
CA ALA A 490 14.14 1.51 -8.46
C ALA A 490 15.49 0.77 -8.56
N TYR A 491 15.45 -0.57 -8.56
CA TYR A 491 16.63 -1.43 -8.44
C TYR A 491 17.66 -1.27 -9.56
N GLN A 492 17.29 -0.76 -10.73
CA GLN A 492 18.22 -0.43 -11.82
C GLN A 492 19.21 0.71 -11.47
N TYR A 493 18.93 1.49 -10.42
CA TYR A 493 19.81 2.56 -9.93
C TYR A 493 20.66 2.15 -8.72
N ILE A 494 20.50 0.91 -8.24
CA ILE A 494 21.20 0.43 -7.04
C ILE A 494 22.46 -0.31 -7.45
N SER A 495 23.55 -0.06 -6.72
CA SER A 495 24.81 -0.79 -6.85
C SER A 495 25.38 -1.20 -5.49
N ILE A 496 26.29 -2.16 -5.52
CA ILE A 496 27.17 -2.49 -4.39
C ILE A 496 28.59 -2.12 -4.80
N GLU A 497 29.21 -1.25 -4.01
CA GLU A 497 30.60 -0.81 -4.18
C GLU A 497 31.43 -1.39 -3.02
N GLU A 498 32.56 -2.04 -3.36
CA GLU A 498 33.50 -2.60 -2.38
C GLU A 498 34.36 -1.50 -1.70
#